data_598eb4b82112ffd3354fa2a2effabf5d
#
_entry.id   598eb4b82112ffd3354fa2a2effabf5d
#
_cell.length_a   1.000
_cell.length_b   1.000
_cell.length_c   1.000
_cell.angle_alpha   90.00
_cell.angle_beta   90.00
_cell.angle_gamma   90.00
#
_symmetry.space_group_name_H-M   'P 1'
#
loop_
_entity.id
_entity.type
_entity.pdbx_description
1 polymer ?
#
loop_
_entity_poly.entity_id
_entity_poly.type
_entity_poly.pdbx_seq_one_letter_code
_entity_poly.pdbx_strand_id
1 'polypeptide(L)'
;MINNEVVNIDGKQLAYVRLNEWRDEIILFFHGFTGSKEYFPRIQGKDKCILSFDRPGVGESSVVEYYSMENFLANIYEVLKSHNVTSVKAVGHSAGGYYAQLFAQMYPEIVKSLSLISSMVPLNCPKTKKIVNGQWKFISFLSLKAKKISRFYFSQMAKSIKKDYEKQLAQNLSTLPEIEKNFMEENPQMIKNAILNAVANEGLGVCYDAYALCQKREEVKISSNIPVYIWHGTEDTTIPISFIEYFESEYAVKQVHKLEQVGHMLYLPYWNEILKEIS
;
A
#
# COMPACT_ATOMS: atom_id res chain seq x y z
N MET A 1 -17.78 13.43 0.37
CA MET A 1 -17.57 13.42 -1.09
C MET A 1 -16.24 12.77 -1.42
N ILE A 2 -16.14 12.12 -2.57
CA ILE A 2 -14.87 11.56 -3.09
C ILE A 2 -14.36 12.53 -4.15
N ASN A 3 -13.13 12.98 -3.99
CA ASN A 3 -12.47 13.91 -4.92
C ASN A 3 -11.22 13.23 -5.47
N ASN A 4 -11.15 13.13 -6.81
CA ASN A 4 -9.91 12.75 -7.49
C ASN A 4 -9.14 14.02 -7.81
N GLU A 5 -7.90 14.07 -7.38
CA GLU A 5 -7.06 15.26 -7.45
C GLU A 5 -5.71 14.91 -8.08
N VAL A 6 -5.16 15.85 -8.82
CA VAL A 6 -3.81 15.74 -9.40
C VAL A 6 -3.06 17.01 -9.09
N VAL A 7 -1.90 16.88 -8.49
CA VAL A 7 -0.99 18.00 -8.19
C VAL A 7 0.28 17.88 -9.01
N ASN A 8 0.84 19.01 -9.42
CA ASN A 8 2.13 19.05 -10.11
C ASN A 8 3.23 19.36 -9.09
N ILE A 9 4.22 18.48 -9.01
CA ILE A 9 5.42 18.66 -8.17
C ILE A 9 6.63 18.49 -9.09
N ASP A 10 7.41 19.54 -9.24
CA ASP A 10 8.62 19.57 -10.09
C ASP A 10 8.36 19.07 -11.53
N GLY A 11 7.24 19.49 -12.13
CA GLY A 11 6.85 19.10 -13.49
C GLY A 11 6.30 17.69 -13.64
N LYS A 12 6.04 16.98 -12.53
CA LYS A 12 5.47 15.62 -12.52
C LYS A 12 4.12 15.61 -11.82
N GLN A 13 3.17 14.91 -12.40
CA GLN A 13 1.85 14.72 -11.80
C GLN A 13 1.90 13.69 -10.69
N LEU A 14 1.31 14.02 -9.55
CA LEU A 14 1.03 13.13 -8.44
C LEU A 14 -0.49 13.08 -8.23
N ALA A 15 -1.09 11.94 -8.50
CA ALA A 15 -2.52 11.74 -8.39
C ALA A 15 -2.89 11.14 -7.03
N TYR A 16 -3.98 11.61 -6.45
CA TYR A 16 -4.51 11.05 -5.20
C TYR A 16 -6.03 11.14 -5.17
N VAL A 17 -6.61 10.34 -4.31
CA VAL A 17 -8.01 10.42 -3.95
C VAL A 17 -8.13 10.95 -2.53
N ARG A 18 -9.07 11.88 -2.35
CA ARG A 18 -9.44 12.40 -1.04
C ARG A 18 -10.90 12.11 -0.76
N LEU A 19 -11.14 11.47 0.37
CA LEU A 19 -12.47 11.32 0.93
C LEU A 19 -12.70 12.44 1.95
N ASN A 20 -13.78 13.18 1.78
CA ASN A 20 -14.20 14.34 2.58
C ASN A 20 -13.27 15.56 2.46
N GLU A 21 -13.56 16.59 3.25
CA GLU A 21 -12.80 17.85 3.24
C GLU A 21 -11.47 17.71 3.97
N TRP A 22 -10.52 18.56 3.60
CA TRP A 22 -9.24 18.66 4.28
C TRP A 22 -9.41 18.99 5.76
N ARG A 23 -8.56 18.41 6.58
CA ARG A 23 -8.48 18.62 8.03
C ARG A 23 -7.03 18.68 8.46
N ASP A 24 -6.77 19.23 9.63
CA ASP A 24 -5.47 19.23 10.28
C ASP A 24 -5.02 17.81 10.70
N GLU A 25 -5.97 16.91 11.01
CA GLU A 25 -5.74 15.48 11.19
C GLU A 25 -6.37 14.67 10.06
N ILE A 26 -5.58 13.77 9.47
CA ILE A 26 -6.00 12.91 8.36
C ILE A 26 -5.62 11.45 8.58
N ILE A 27 -6.27 10.57 7.82
CA ILE A 27 -5.83 9.19 7.62
C ILE A 27 -5.14 9.12 6.27
N LEU A 28 -3.88 8.66 6.25
CA LEU A 28 -3.11 8.44 5.04
C LEU A 28 -3.01 6.94 4.77
N PHE A 29 -3.70 6.49 3.73
CA PHE A 29 -3.72 5.10 3.32
C PHE A 29 -2.73 4.81 2.20
N PHE A 30 -1.87 3.81 2.41
CA PHE A 30 -0.92 3.30 1.42
C PHE A 30 -1.41 1.96 0.88
N HIS A 31 -1.77 1.91 -0.39
CA HIS A 31 -2.27 0.70 -1.05
C HIS A 31 -1.18 -0.38 -1.27
N GLY A 32 -1.59 -1.63 -1.47
CA GLY A 32 -0.70 -2.77 -1.72
C GLY A 32 0.03 -2.71 -3.07
N PHE A 33 0.95 -3.65 -3.30
CA PHE A 33 1.58 -3.87 -4.60
C PHE A 33 0.50 -4.24 -5.64
N THR A 34 0.64 -3.76 -6.87
CA THR A 34 -0.39 -3.90 -7.91
C THR A 34 -1.76 -3.28 -7.57
N GLY A 35 -1.81 -2.36 -6.60
CA GLY A 35 -2.97 -1.55 -6.27
C GLY A 35 -2.85 -0.12 -6.81
N SER A 36 -3.88 0.69 -6.57
CA SER A 36 -3.91 2.14 -6.88
C SER A 36 -4.65 2.89 -5.77
N LYS A 37 -4.68 4.22 -5.88
CA LYS A 37 -5.44 5.10 -4.97
C LYS A 37 -6.91 4.71 -4.81
N GLU A 38 -7.48 4.05 -5.80
CA GLU A 38 -8.88 3.61 -5.78
C GLU A 38 -9.14 2.42 -4.86
N TYR A 39 -8.10 1.70 -4.43
CA TYR A 39 -8.22 0.42 -3.74
C TYR A 39 -8.33 0.59 -2.24
N PHE A 40 -9.32 1.36 -1.80
CA PHE A 40 -9.73 1.41 -0.40
C PHE A 40 -11.25 1.52 -0.28
N PRO A 41 -11.84 0.98 0.81
CA PRO A 41 -13.27 1.01 1.02
C PRO A 41 -13.79 2.44 1.16
N ARG A 42 -14.86 2.74 0.43
CA ARG A 42 -15.55 4.04 0.49
C ARG A 42 -16.43 4.05 1.73
N ILE A 43 -15.96 4.70 2.78
CA ILE A 43 -16.64 4.68 4.07
C ILE A 43 -17.81 5.63 4.09
N GLN A 44 -18.87 5.19 4.77
CA GLN A 44 -19.92 6.04 5.27
C GLN A 44 -19.50 6.69 6.60
N GLY A 45 -18.61 7.65 6.57
CA GLY A 45 -18.19 8.41 7.74
C GLY A 45 -17.86 9.84 7.34
N LYS A 46 -18.74 10.80 7.64
CA LYS A 46 -18.60 12.19 7.22
C LYS A 46 -17.47 12.98 7.90
N ASP A 47 -16.78 12.36 8.88
CA ASP A 47 -15.95 13.12 9.82
C ASP A 47 -14.44 12.96 9.65
N LYS A 48 -13.98 12.07 8.78
CA LYS A 48 -12.54 11.80 8.59
C LYS A 48 -12.10 12.13 7.18
N CYS A 49 -11.02 12.90 7.06
CA CYS A 49 -10.32 13.06 5.79
C CYS A 49 -9.41 11.85 5.57
N ILE A 50 -9.62 11.12 4.48
CA ILE A 50 -8.77 9.98 4.09
C ILE A 50 -8.14 10.26 2.75
N LEU A 51 -6.84 10.07 2.66
CA LEU A 51 -6.05 10.23 1.45
C LEU A 51 -5.42 8.92 1.04
N SER A 52 -5.41 8.65 -0.27
CA SER A 52 -4.60 7.60 -0.88
C SER A 52 -3.97 8.13 -2.18
N PHE A 53 -2.68 7.89 -2.36
CA PHE A 53 -1.90 8.38 -3.49
C PHE A 53 -1.55 7.26 -4.45
N ASP A 54 -1.65 7.53 -5.76
CA ASP A 54 -1.07 6.67 -6.78
C ASP A 54 0.45 6.80 -6.76
N ARG A 55 1.15 5.66 -6.69
CA ARG A 55 2.61 5.65 -6.84
C ARG A 55 3.04 6.09 -8.23
N PRO A 56 4.30 6.51 -8.44
CA PRO A 56 4.79 6.93 -9.75
C PRO A 56 4.52 5.89 -10.85
N GLY A 57 3.83 6.31 -11.90
CA GLY A 57 3.44 5.45 -13.03
C GLY A 57 2.19 4.60 -12.81
N VAL A 58 1.52 4.71 -11.66
CA VAL A 58 0.21 4.12 -11.39
C VAL A 58 -0.87 5.16 -11.70
N GLY A 59 -1.99 4.73 -12.27
CA GLY A 59 -3.12 5.59 -12.59
C GLY A 59 -2.71 6.82 -13.39
N GLU A 60 -3.01 8.00 -12.84
CA GLU A 60 -2.71 9.30 -13.43
C GLU A 60 -1.38 9.90 -12.96
N SER A 61 -0.67 9.25 -12.02
CA SER A 61 0.65 9.70 -11.61
C SER A 61 1.68 9.53 -12.71
N SER A 62 2.53 10.54 -12.91
CA SER A 62 3.60 10.50 -13.90
C SER A 62 4.53 9.31 -13.69
N VAL A 63 4.97 8.70 -14.79
CA VAL A 63 6.00 7.67 -14.73
C VAL A 63 7.33 8.29 -14.30
N VAL A 64 7.92 7.76 -13.22
CA VAL A 64 9.26 8.12 -12.78
C VAL A 64 10.11 6.87 -12.74
N GLU A 65 11.07 6.79 -13.64
CA GLU A 65 11.93 5.61 -13.77
C GLU A 65 12.80 5.45 -12.50
N TYR A 66 12.79 4.23 -11.94
CA TYR A 66 13.65 3.86 -10.81
C TYR A 66 13.59 4.83 -9.63
N TYR A 67 12.41 5.34 -9.31
CA TYR A 67 12.21 6.28 -8.19
C TYR A 67 12.61 5.66 -6.84
N SER A 68 12.91 6.50 -5.87
CA SER A 68 13.07 6.08 -4.48
C SER A 68 11.75 6.25 -3.71
N MET A 69 11.50 5.35 -2.74
CA MET A 69 10.34 5.48 -1.84
C MET A 69 10.38 6.80 -1.09
N GLU A 70 11.58 7.21 -0.65
CA GLU A 70 11.81 8.44 0.11
C GLU A 70 11.38 9.68 -0.68
N ASN A 71 11.73 9.78 -1.97
CA ASN A 71 11.33 10.90 -2.81
C ASN A 71 9.81 10.94 -3.03
N PHE A 72 9.19 9.78 -3.24
CA PHE A 72 7.73 9.69 -3.35
C PHE A 72 7.04 10.13 -2.05
N LEU A 73 7.53 9.67 -0.90
CA LEU A 73 6.99 10.04 0.42
C LEU A 73 7.22 11.52 0.74
N ALA A 74 8.34 12.09 0.31
CA ALA A 74 8.59 13.54 0.43
C ALA A 74 7.58 14.36 -0.39
N ASN A 75 7.24 13.92 -1.59
CA ASN A 75 6.20 14.57 -2.40
C ASN A 75 4.82 14.51 -1.71
N ILE A 76 4.47 13.38 -1.09
CA ILE A 76 3.24 13.29 -0.28
C ILE A 76 3.30 14.30 0.87
N TYR A 77 4.41 14.37 1.61
CA TYR A 77 4.56 15.29 2.72
C TYR A 77 4.40 16.75 2.31
N GLU A 78 4.93 17.17 1.14
CA GLU A 78 4.74 18.52 0.63
C GLU A 78 3.25 18.81 0.29
N VAL A 79 2.51 17.84 -0.22
CA VAL A 79 1.05 17.99 -0.41
C VAL A 79 0.35 18.17 0.95
N LEU A 80 0.65 17.35 1.94
CA LEU A 80 0.05 17.46 3.27
C LEU A 80 0.35 18.81 3.91
N LYS A 81 1.59 19.28 3.81
CA LYS A 81 2.03 20.57 4.33
C LYS A 81 1.32 21.75 3.65
N SER A 82 1.12 21.69 2.33
CA SER A 82 0.40 22.75 1.58
C SER A 82 -1.07 22.89 2.01
N HIS A 83 -1.63 21.85 2.62
CA HIS A 83 -2.99 21.83 3.16
C HIS A 83 -3.05 21.97 4.70
N ASN A 84 -1.94 22.39 5.33
CA ASN A 84 -1.81 22.59 6.78
C ASN A 84 -2.13 21.34 7.60
N VAL A 85 -1.85 20.14 7.08
CA VAL A 85 -1.99 18.88 7.83
C VAL A 85 -0.87 18.80 8.86
N THR A 86 -1.25 18.65 10.13
CA THR A 86 -0.34 18.57 11.28
C THR A 86 -0.35 17.22 11.98
N SER A 87 -1.30 16.37 11.64
CA SER A 87 -1.51 15.06 12.27
C SER A 87 -1.89 14.01 11.24
N VAL A 88 -1.17 12.87 11.22
CA VAL A 88 -1.39 11.77 10.28
C VAL A 88 -1.55 10.46 11.05
N LYS A 89 -2.63 9.74 10.78
CA LYS A 89 -2.77 8.32 11.11
C LYS A 89 -2.40 7.52 9.88
N ALA A 90 -1.21 6.93 9.87
CA ALA A 90 -0.69 6.19 8.72
C ALA A 90 -1.24 4.76 8.72
N VAL A 91 -1.83 4.35 7.61
CA VAL A 91 -2.40 3.01 7.41
C VAL A 91 -1.80 2.41 6.16
N GLY A 92 -1.24 1.22 6.24
CA GLY A 92 -0.63 0.59 5.08
C GLY A 92 -1.00 -0.88 4.94
N HIS A 93 -1.48 -1.25 3.74
CA HIS A 93 -1.79 -2.62 3.38
C HIS A 93 -0.67 -3.26 2.56
N SER A 94 -0.24 -4.47 2.91
CA SER A 94 0.75 -5.25 2.13
C SER A 94 2.04 -4.44 1.88
N ALA A 95 2.47 -4.26 0.64
CA ALA A 95 3.58 -3.37 0.28
C ALA A 95 3.38 -1.93 0.76
N GLY A 96 2.14 -1.44 0.80
CA GLY A 96 1.81 -0.14 1.36
C GLY A 96 2.14 -0.03 2.85
N GLY A 97 2.14 -1.13 3.58
CA GLY A 97 2.61 -1.17 4.97
C GLY A 97 4.10 -0.82 5.08
N TYR A 98 4.92 -1.21 4.11
CA TYR A 98 6.33 -0.81 4.09
C TYR A 98 6.48 0.70 3.78
N TYR A 99 5.67 1.25 2.88
CA TYR A 99 5.61 2.71 2.66
C TYR A 99 5.18 3.46 3.91
N ALA A 100 4.16 2.96 4.63
CA ALA A 100 3.68 3.56 5.87
C ALA A 100 4.74 3.54 6.98
N GLN A 101 5.49 2.44 7.12
CA GLN A 101 6.63 2.33 8.04
C GLN A 101 7.69 3.39 7.73
N LEU A 102 8.08 3.51 6.46
CA LEU A 102 9.09 4.48 6.05
C LEU A 102 8.60 5.92 6.22
N PHE A 103 7.32 6.20 5.93
CA PHE A 103 6.72 7.51 6.18
C PHE A 103 6.75 7.88 7.67
N ALA A 104 6.40 6.94 8.55
CA ALA A 104 6.46 7.16 10.00
C ALA A 104 7.89 7.37 10.52
N GLN A 105 8.88 6.74 9.90
CA GLN A 105 10.29 7.01 10.21
C GLN A 105 10.74 8.40 9.76
N MET A 106 10.31 8.82 8.56
CA MET A 106 10.72 10.11 7.97
C MET A 106 10.07 11.32 8.65
N TYR A 107 8.82 11.17 9.10
CA TYR A 107 7.99 12.27 9.62
C TYR A 107 7.36 11.93 10.98
N PRO A 108 8.16 11.54 12.00
CA PRO A 108 7.63 11.12 13.29
C PRO A 108 6.89 12.23 14.04
N GLU A 109 7.14 13.50 13.70
CA GLU A 109 6.51 14.65 14.32
C GLU A 109 5.02 14.78 13.98
N ILE A 110 4.62 14.38 12.77
CA ILE A 110 3.22 14.45 12.35
C ILE A 110 2.50 13.10 12.46
N VAL A 111 3.21 11.96 12.45
CA VAL A 111 2.57 10.64 12.53
C VAL A 111 2.16 10.32 13.96
N LYS A 112 0.86 10.14 14.20
CA LYS A 112 0.27 9.88 15.51
C LYS A 112 0.01 8.40 15.77
N SER A 113 -0.17 7.60 14.74
CA SER A 113 -0.29 6.14 14.83
C SER A 113 0.09 5.49 13.50
N LEU A 114 0.49 4.22 13.56
CA LEU A 114 0.82 3.39 12.42
C LEU A 114 0.01 2.09 12.47
N SER A 115 -0.82 1.85 11.44
CA SER A 115 -1.57 0.60 11.30
C SER A 115 -1.01 -0.22 10.14
N LEU A 116 -0.56 -1.42 10.43
CA LEU A 116 0.05 -2.38 9.51
C LEU A 116 -0.93 -3.51 9.22
N ILE A 117 -1.46 -3.56 8.00
CA ILE A 117 -2.50 -4.50 7.60
C ILE A 117 -1.91 -5.51 6.63
N SER A 118 -1.83 -6.79 6.99
CA SER A 118 -1.14 -7.82 6.18
C SER A 118 0.16 -7.27 5.60
N SER A 119 0.93 -6.59 6.44
CA SER A 119 1.99 -5.68 6.02
C SER A 119 3.26 -6.40 5.61
N MET A 120 3.87 -5.88 4.57
CA MET A 120 5.22 -6.27 4.18
C MET A 120 6.26 -5.70 5.14
N VAL A 121 7.31 -6.47 5.37
CA VAL A 121 8.54 -6.02 6.03
C VAL A 121 9.52 -5.42 5.01
N PRO A 122 10.53 -4.64 5.42
CA PRO A 122 11.61 -4.20 4.53
C PRO A 122 12.25 -5.40 3.81
N LEU A 123 12.21 -5.43 2.47
CA LEU A 123 12.55 -6.64 1.70
C LEU A 123 14.05 -6.98 1.67
N ASN A 124 14.90 -5.98 1.73
CA ASN A 124 16.34 -6.13 1.50
C ASN A 124 17.17 -5.49 2.64
N CYS A 125 16.77 -5.78 3.87
CA CYS A 125 17.58 -5.45 5.04
C CYS A 125 18.12 -6.74 5.71
N PRO A 126 19.18 -6.68 6.51
CA PRO A 126 19.81 -7.86 7.09
C PRO A 126 18.88 -8.75 7.90
N LYS A 127 17.97 -8.19 8.69
CA LYS A 127 17.05 -8.94 9.56
C LYS A 127 15.95 -9.65 8.77
N THR A 128 15.40 -9.01 7.75
CA THR A 128 14.22 -9.52 7.04
C THR A 128 14.54 -10.42 5.85
N LYS A 129 15.75 -10.30 5.29
CA LYS A 129 16.17 -11.06 4.11
C LYS A 129 15.98 -12.59 4.23
N LYS A 130 16.04 -13.13 5.46
CA LYS A 130 15.85 -14.56 5.70
C LYS A 130 14.40 -14.98 5.68
N ILE A 131 13.48 -14.10 6.12
CA ILE A 131 12.06 -14.40 6.26
C ILE A 131 11.23 -14.06 5.01
N VAL A 132 11.78 -13.25 4.10
CA VAL A 132 11.15 -12.90 2.82
C VAL A 132 11.04 -14.14 1.92
N ASN A 133 9.85 -14.38 1.36
CA ASN A 133 9.55 -15.55 0.53
C ASN A 133 10.26 -15.55 -0.84
N GLY A 134 10.20 -16.70 -1.53
CA GLY A 134 10.89 -16.92 -2.82
C GLY A 134 10.39 -15.99 -3.93
N GLN A 135 9.11 -15.66 -3.96
CA GLN A 135 8.52 -14.75 -4.96
C GLN A 135 9.18 -13.36 -4.90
N TRP A 136 9.31 -12.78 -3.70
CA TRP A 136 9.96 -11.48 -3.54
C TRP A 136 11.46 -11.53 -3.77
N LYS A 137 12.11 -12.66 -3.51
CA LYS A 137 13.52 -12.87 -3.92
C LYS A 137 13.68 -12.86 -5.43
N PHE A 138 12.75 -13.50 -6.16
CA PHE A 138 12.74 -13.49 -7.62
C PHE A 138 12.45 -12.09 -8.18
N ILE A 139 11.43 -11.40 -7.67
CA ILE A 139 11.11 -10.01 -8.05
C ILE A 139 12.31 -9.09 -7.78
N SER A 140 12.96 -9.23 -6.64
CA SER A 140 14.15 -8.47 -6.28
C SER A 140 15.31 -8.70 -7.27
N PHE A 141 15.56 -9.95 -7.65
CA PHE A 141 16.57 -10.26 -8.66
C PHE A 141 16.23 -9.59 -10.01
N LEU A 142 15.00 -9.75 -10.49
CA LEU A 142 14.56 -9.13 -11.75
C LEU A 142 14.71 -7.60 -11.71
N SER A 143 14.19 -6.96 -10.67
CA SER A 143 14.13 -5.50 -10.59
C SER A 143 15.50 -4.86 -10.42
N LEU A 144 16.40 -5.49 -9.67
CA LEU A 144 17.73 -4.92 -9.37
C LEU A 144 18.81 -5.32 -10.37
N LYS A 145 18.77 -6.55 -10.89
CA LYS A 145 19.85 -7.13 -11.71
C LYS A 145 19.48 -7.33 -13.17
N ALA A 146 18.20 -7.50 -13.50
CA ALA A 146 17.72 -7.81 -14.84
C ALA A 146 16.63 -6.82 -15.30
N LYS A 147 16.91 -5.52 -15.20
CA LYS A 147 15.94 -4.41 -15.39
C LYS A 147 15.15 -4.49 -16.70
N LYS A 148 15.77 -4.87 -17.83
CA LYS A 148 15.07 -5.04 -19.12
C LYS A 148 14.08 -6.20 -19.08
N ILE A 149 14.45 -7.30 -18.45
CA ILE A 149 13.57 -8.47 -18.27
C ILE A 149 12.44 -8.12 -17.30
N SER A 150 12.70 -7.37 -16.24
CA SER A 150 11.69 -6.85 -15.32
C SER A 150 10.64 -6.02 -16.05
N ARG A 151 11.06 -5.06 -16.89
CA ARG A 151 10.13 -4.25 -17.70
C ARG A 151 9.29 -5.12 -18.62
N PHE A 152 9.89 -6.06 -19.32
CA PHE A 152 9.17 -6.99 -20.19
C PHE A 152 8.15 -7.82 -19.39
N TYR A 153 8.56 -8.41 -18.26
CA TYR A 153 7.69 -9.21 -17.39
C TYR A 153 6.46 -8.43 -16.93
N PHE A 154 6.64 -7.24 -16.36
CA PHE A 154 5.53 -6.43 -15.88
C PHE A 154 4.67 -5.86 -17.01
N SER A 155 5.26 -5.59 -18.19
CA SER A 155 4.49 -5.19 -19.36
C SER A 155 3.60 -6.35 -19.88
N GLN A 156 4.10 -7.59 -19.92
CA GLN A 156 3.28 -8.74 -20.28
C GLN A 156 2.17 -9.01 -19.26
N MET A 157 2.47 -8.87 -17.98
CA MET A 157 1.47 -8.96 -16.92
C MET A 157 0.35 -7.92 -17.13
N ALA A 158 0.70 -6.66 -17.36
CA ALA A 158 -0.26 -5.59 -17.61
C ALA A 158 -1.13 -5.86 -18.85
N LYS A 159 -0.52 -6.33 -19.94
CA LYS A 159 -1.25 -6.72 -21.17
C LYS A 159 -2.21 -7.87 -20.92
N SER A 160 -1.80 -8.88 -20.16
CA SER A 160 -2.66 -10.03 -19.79
C SER A 160 -3.87 -9.59 -18.99
N ILE A 161 -3.67 -8.74 -17.96
CA ILE A 161 -4.75 -8.21 -17.14
C ILE A 161 -5.73 -7.36 -17.97
N LYS A 162 -5.23 -6.47 -18.83
CA LYS A 162 -6.08 -5.63 -19.68
C LYS A 162 -6.84 -6.42 -20.75
N LYS A 163 -6.25 -7.50 -21.26
CA LYS A 163 -6.86 -8.33 -22.30
C LYS A 163 -8.03 -9.15 -21.77
N ASP A 164 -7.93 -9.68 -20.57
CA ASP A 164 -8.93 -10.59 -20.01
C ASP A 164 -9.06 -10.37 -18.49
N TYR A 165 -9.52 -9.16 -18.14
CA TYR A 165 -9.71 -8.74 -16.75
C TYR A 165 -10.61 -9.69 -15.97
N GLU A 166 -11.75 -10.08 -16.54
CA GLU A 166 -12.76 -10.91 -15.86
C GLU A 166 -12.19 -12.30 -15.51
N LYS A 167 -11.42 -12.89 -16.41
CA LYS A 167 -10.76 -14.17 -16.14
C LYS A 167 -9.70 -14.05 -15.04
N GLN A 168 -8.88 -12.99 -15.07
CA GLN A 168 -7.88 -12.75 -14.04
C GLN A 168 -8.53 -12.50 -12.68
N LEU A 169 -9.62 -11.73 -12.64
CA LEU A 169 -10.38 -11.50 -11.43
C LEU A 169 -10.97 -12.80 -10.88
N ALA A 170 -11.62 -13.61 -11.73
CA ALA A 170 -12.21 -14.90 -11.32
C ALA A 170 -11.16 -15.86 -10.73
N GLN A 171 -9.94 -15.90 -11.31
CA GLN A 171 -8.84 -16.69 -10.78
C GLN A 171 -8.39 -16.17 -9.39
N ASN A 172 -8.30 -14.87 -9.21
CA ASN A 172 -7.94 -14.30 -7.92
C ASN A 172 -9.02 -14.56 -6.86
N LEU A 173 -10.30 -14.35 -7.21
CA LEU A 173 -11.43 -14.58 -6.30
C LEU A 173 -11.53 -16.05 -5.85
N SER A 174 -11.15 -17.01 -6.69
CA SER A 174 -11.21 -18.43 -6.34
C SER A 174 -10.29 -18.84 -5.21
N THR A 175 -9.30 -18.03 -4.88
CA THR A 175 -8.29 -18.29 -3.82
C THR A 175 -8.52 -17.46 -2.56
N LEU A 176 -9.50 -16.56 -2.55
CA LEU A 176 -9.79 -15.71 -1.41
C LEU A 176 -10.79 -16.37 -0.44
N PRO A 177 -10.66 -16.11 0.87
CA PRO A 177 -11.72 -16.38 1.83
C PRO A 177 -13.06 -15.75 1.45
N GLU A 178 -14.16 -16.39 1.84
CA GLU A 178 -15.52 -16.02 1.41
C GLU A 178 -15.87 -14.56 1.73
N ILE A 179 -15.46 -14.07 2.90
CA ILE A 179 -15.76 -12.69 3.33
C ILE A 179 -15.12 -11.63 2.43
N GLU A 180 -13.89 -11.88 1.97
CA GLU A 180 -13.17 -10.97 1.06
C GLU A 180 -13.75 -11.06 -0.35
N LYS A 181 -14.05 -12.28 -0.80
CA LYS A 181 -14.69 -12.53 -2.09
C LYS A 181 -16.03 -11.82 -2.20
N ASN A 182 -16.90 -11.98 -1.21
CA ASN A 182 -18.21 -11.32 -1.16
C ASN A 182 -18.08 -9.80 -1.24
N PHE A 183 -17.15 -9.21 -0.46
CA PHE A 183 -16.91 -7.78 -0.54
C PHE A 183 -16.49 -7.32 -1.94
N MET A 184 -15.58 -8.06 -2.60
CA MET A 184 -15.11 -7.71 -3.94
C MET A 184 -16.21 -7.86 -4.99
N GLU A 185 -17.06 -8.88 -4.88
CA GLU A 185 -18.22 -9.10 -5.76
C GLU A 185 -19.30 -8.03 -5.58
N GLU A 186 -19.48 -7.50 -4.39
CA GLU A 186 -20.40 -6.38 -4.09
C GLU A 186 -19.85 -5.02 -4.57
N ASN A 187 -18.53 -4.91 -4.80
CA ASN A 187 -17.87 -3.66 -5.19
C ASN A 187 -17.09 -3.76 -6.52
N PRO A 188 -17.68 -4.32 -7.60
CA PRO A 188 -16.95 -4.70 -8.81
C PRO A 188 -16.29 -3.52 -9.51
N GLN A 189 -16.93 -2.35 -9.53
CA GLN A 189 -16.37 -1.16 -10.19
C GLN A 189 -15.16 -0.60 -9.47
N MET A 190 -15.18 -0.59 -8.14
CA MET A 190 -14.03 -0.18 -7.32
C MET A 190 -12.83 -1.10 -7.59
N ILE A 191 -13.05 -2.41 -7.56
CA ILE A 191 -12.01 -3.42 -7.80
C ILE A 191 -11.44 -3.29 -9.21
N LYS A 192 -12.32 -3.14 -10.20
CA LYS A 192 -11.92 -2.96 -11.60
C LYS A 192 -11.06 -1.73 -11.80
N ASN A 193 -11.50 -0.58 -11.28
CA ASN A 193 -10.75 0.67 -11.38
C ASN A 193 -9.37 0.54 -10.70
N ALA A 194 -9.35 -0.04 -9.49
CA ALA A 194 -8.11 -0.22 -8.75
C ALA A 194 -7.08 -1.05 -9.51
N ILE A 195 -7.50 -2.19 -10.06
CA ILE A 195 -6.60 -3.11 -10.79
C ILE A 195 -6.17 -2.51 -12.13
N LEU A 196 -7.09 -1.91 -12.90
CA LEU A 196 -6.74 -1.34 -14.21
C LEU A 196 -5.84 -0.10 -14.09
N ASN A 197 -6.06 0.74 -13.06
CA ASN A 197 -5.18 1.86 -12.77
C ASN A 197 -3.78 1.40 -12.32
N ALA A 198 -3.68 0.32 -11.53
CA ALA A 198 -2.39 -0.24 -11.14
C ALA A 198 -1.52 -0.62 -12.34
N VAL A 199 -2.14 -1.17 -13.40
CA VAL A 199 -1.46 -1.59 -14.63
C VAL A 199 -1.55 -0.55 -15.76
N ALA A 200 -1.90 0.69 -15.45
CA ALA A 200 -1.76 1.81 -16.37
C ALA A 200 -0.30 1.92 -16.89
N ASN A 201 -0.08 2.79 -17.87
CA ASN A 201 1.26 3.05 -18.39
C ASN A 201 2.05 1.76 -18.71
N GLU A 202 1.39 0.78 -19.33
CA GLU A 202 1.97 -0.51 -19.74
C GLU A 202 2.61 -1.30 -18.57
N GLY A 203 2.15 -1.10 -17.33
CA GLY A 203 2.70 -1.75 -16.13
C GLY A 203 4.03 -1.16 -15.64
N LEU A 204 4.47 -0.02 -16.19
CA LEU A 204 5.72 0.63 -15.76
C LEU A 204 5.66 1.07 -14.28
N GLY A 205 4.49 1.52 -13.80
CA GLY A 205 4.32 1.86 -12.40
C GLY A 205 4.64 0.67 -11.48
N VAL A 206 4.08 -0.50 -11.78
CA VAL A 206 4.34 -1.73 -11.01
C VAL A 206 5.82 -2.15 -11.13
N CYS A 207 6.42 -2.02 -12.32
CA CYS A 207 7.83 -2.36 -12.53
C CYS A 207 8.76 -1.50 -11.66
N TYR A 208 8.54 -0.19 -11.62
CA TYR A 208 9.39 0.72 -10.86
C TYR A 208 9.06 0.70 -9.35
N ASP A 209 7.82 0.37 -8.97
CA ASP A 209 7.46 0.09 -7.59
C ASP A 209 8.20 -1.16 -7.06
N ALA A 210 8.23 -2.24 -7.85
CA ALA A 210 9.04 -3.42 -7.50
C ALA A 210 10.52 -3.07 -7.31
N TYR A 211 11.08 -2.21 -8.15
CA TYR A 211 12.44 -1.71 -7.98
C TYR A 211 12.62 -0.93 -6.67
N ALA A 212 11.69 0.01 -6.40
CA ALA A 212 11.73 0.85 -5.21
C ALA A 212 11.64 0.04 -3.91
N LEU A 213 10.74 -0.95 -3.86
CA LEU A 213 10.57 -1.86 -2.72
C LEU A 213 11.79 -2.74 -2.47
N CYS A 214 12.47 -3.18 -3.53
CA CYS A 214 13.60 -4.12 -3.45
C CYS A 214 14.96 -3.47 -3.22
N GLN A 215 15.07 -2.14 -3.20
CA GLN A 215 16.33 -1.46 -2.92
C GLN A 215 16.86 -1.86 -1.54
N LYS A 216 18.20 -1.95 -1.46
CA LYS A 216 18.86 -2.19 -0.18
C LYS A 216 18.63 -0.96 0.73
N ARG A 217 18.16 -1.22 1.93
CA ARG A 217 17.97 -0.21 2.98
C ARG A 217 18.46 -0.73 4.32
N GLU A 218 18.71 0.18 5.22
CA GLU A 218 18.84 -0.12 6.64
C GLU A 218 17.47 -0.48 7.23
N GLU A 219 17.47 -0.91 8.47
CA GLU A 219 16.24 -1.21 9.20
C GLU A 219 15.39 0.05 9.34
N VAL A 220 14.08 -0.09 9.17
CA VAL A 220 13.14 1.00 9.45
C VAL A 220 12.99 1.10 10.97
N LYS A 221 13.20 2.31 11.51
CA LYS A 221 13.09 2.59 12.95
C LYS A 221 11.88 3.49 13.20
N ILE A 222 10.89 2.96 13.90
CA ILE A 222 9.72 3.72 14.31
C ILE A 222 9.95 4.29 15.70
N SER A 223 9.65 5.58 15.87
CA SER A 223 9.69 6.21 17.20
C SER A 223 8.78 5.46 18.19
N SER A 224 9.27 5.19 19.40
CA SER A 224 8.50 4.52 20.45
C SER A 224 7.24 5.29 20.89
N ASN A 225 7.16 6.58 20.56
CA ASN A 225 5.98 7.41 20.81
C ASN A 225 4.86 7.19 19.79
N ILE A 226 5.13 6.49 18.67
CA ILE A 226 4.12 6.17 17.67
C ILE A 226 3.57 4.77 17.97
N PRO A 227 2.31 4.66 18.44
CA PRO A 227 1.68 3.37 18.67
C PRO A 227 1.50 2.62 17.34
N VAL A 228 1.88 1.34 17.33
CA VAL A 228 1.74 0.47 16.16
C VAL A 228 0.63 -0.54 16.40
N TYR A 229 -0.29 -0.63 15.45
CA TYR A 229 -1.38 -1.59 15.42
C TYR A 229 -1.18 -2.56 14.26
N ILE A 230 -1.36 -3.84 14.50
CA ILE A 230 -1.17 -4.89 13.49
C ILE A 230 -2.49 -5.62 13.25
N TRP A 231 -2.85 -5.76 11.98
CA TRP A 231 -4.01 -6.52 11.53
C TRP A 231 -3.56 -7.59 10.53
N HIS A 232 -3.86 -8.85 10.80
CA HIS A 232 -3.42 -9.95 9.95
C HIS A 232 -4.46 -11.07 9.90
N GLY A 233 -4.73 -11.58 8.69
CA GLY A 233 -5.61 -12.72 8.50
C GLY A 233 -4.87 -14.05 8.66
N THR A 234 -5.47 -15.02 9.35
CA THR A 234 -4.83 -16.33 9.56
C THR A 234 -4.73 -17.17 8.28
N GLU A 235 -5.52 -16.83 7.24
CA GLU A 235 -5.48 -17.46 5.91
C GLU A 235 -4.72 -16.62 4.86
N ASP A 236 -3.92 -15.65 5.27
CA ASP A 236 -3.09 -14.86 4.36
C ASP A 236 -1.96 -15.72 3.77
N THR A 237 -2.13 -16.13 2.52
CA THR A 237 -1.12 -16.91 1.77
C THR A 237 -0.08 -16.04 1.07
N THR A 238 -0.28 -14.72 1.06
CA THR A 238 0.60 -13.75 0.38
C THR A 238 1.70 -13.24 1.30
N ILE A 239 1.33 -12.83 2.50
CA ILE A 239 2.24 -12.33 3.54
C ILE A 239 2.23 -13.31 4.72
N PRO A 240 3.38 -13.91 5.07
CA PRO A 240 3.45 -14.84 6.19
C PRO A 240 3.06 -14.19 7.52
N ILE A 241 2.22 -14.86 8.29
CA ILE A 241 1.80 -14.39 9.62
C ILE A 241 3.00 -14.22 10.58
N SER A 242 4.10 -14.94 10.34
CA SER A 242 5.36 -14.79 11.08
C SER A 242 6.00 -13.41 10.96
N PHE A 243 5.55 -12.55 10.01
CA PHE A 243 6.01 -11.16 9.96
C PHE A 243 5.54 -10.35 11.18
N ILE A 244 4.48 -10.79 11.87
CA ILE A 244 4.05 -10.18 13.13
C ILE A 244 5.19 -10.21 14.16
N GLU A 245 5.91 -11.34 14.28
CA GLU A 245 7.04 -11.49 15.21
C GLU A 245 8.15 -10.46 14.95
N TYR A 246 8.42 -10.16 13.67
CA TYR A 246 9.34 -9.10 13.30
C TYR A 246 8.86 -7.73 13.80
N PHE A 247 7.60 -7.39 13.58
CA PHE A 247 7.06 -6.10 14.02
C PHE A 247 7.04 -5.98 15.54
N GLU A 248 6.69 -7.05 16.27
CA GLU A 248 6.70 -7.08 17.74
C GLU A 248 8.11 -6.94 18.30
N SER A 249 9.14 -7.42 17.58
CA SER A 249 10.55 -7.28 17.99
C SER A 249 11.15 -5.90 17.72
N GLU A 250 10.65 -5.19 16.69
CA GLU A 250 11.26 -3.96 16.22
C GLU A 250 10.48 -2.69 16.60
N TYR A 251 9.18 -2.80 16.88
CA TYR A 251 8.32 -1.64 17.08
C TYR A 251 7.58 -1.68 18.44
N ALA A 252 7.14 -0.52 18.91
CA ALA A 252 6.25 -0.40 20.07
C ALA A 252 4.82 -0.82 19.70
N VAL A 253 4.62 -2.13 19.47
CA VAL A 253 3.32 -2.68 19.09
C VAL A 253 2.36 -2.56 20.27
N LYS A 254 1.26 -1.84 20.06
CA LYS A 254 0.21 -1.64 21.06
C LYS A 254 -0.81 -2.77 21.03
N GLN A 255 -1.17 -3.23 19.82
CA GLN A 255 -2.16 -4.28 19.66
C GLN A 255 -1.95 -5.07 18.39
N VAL A 256 -2.26 -6.37 18.44
CA VAL A 256 -2.24 -7.30 17.31
C VAL A 256 -3.63 -7.93 17.19
N HIS A 257 -4.22 -7.81 15.99
CA HIS A 257 -5.47 -8.47 15.61
C HIS A 257 -5.16 -9.58 14.63
N LYS A 258 -5.32 -10.82 15.05
CA LYS A 258 -5.27 -12.01 14.19
C LYS A 258 -6.71 -12.41 13.88
N LEU A 259 -7.13 -12.24 12.64
CA LEU A 259 -8.51 -12.50 12.21
C LEU A 259 -8.60 -13.91 11.62
N GLU A 260 -9.41 -14.76 12.26
CA GLU A 260 -9.64 -16.13 11.80
C GLU A 260 -10.45 -16.16 10.51
N GLN A 261 -10.12 -17.11 9.61
CA GLN A 261 -10.81 -17.30 8.33
C GLN A 261 -10.80 -16.07 7.41
N VAL A 262 -9.77 -15.26 7.52
CA VAL A 262 -9.56 -14.04 6.74
C VAL A 262 -8.17 -14.08 6.10
N GLY A 263 -8.06 -13.59 4.89
CA GLY A 263 -6.84 -13.63 4.08
C GLY A 263 -6.14 -12.28 3.96
N HIS A 264 -5.55 -12.09 2.78
CA HIS A 264 -4.70 -10.93 2.50
C HIS A 264 -5.45 -9.60 2.38
N MET A 265 -6.70 -9.63 1.90
CA MET A 265 -7.50 -8.44 1.61
C MET A 265 -8.40 -8.03 2.79
N LEU A 266 -8.06 -8.44 4.00
CA LEU A 266 -8.85 -8.25 5.22
C LEU A 266 -9.32 -6.81 5.46
N TYR A 267 -8.55 -5.82 5.01
CA TYR A 267 -8.94 -4.41 5.20
C TYR A 267 -10.22 -4.03 4.45
N LEU A 268 -10.59 -4.75 3.42
CA LEU A 268 -11.80 -4.46 2.65
C LEU A 268 -13.06 -4.68 3.50
N PRO A 269 -13.31 -5.88 4.06
CA PRO A 269 -14.46 -6.09 4.93
C PRO A 269 -14.33 -5.49 6.33
N TYR A 270 -13.12 -5.34 6.88
CA TYR A 270 -12.89 -4.87 8.26
C TYR A 270 -12.46 -3.41 8.36
N TRP A 271 -12.67 -2.61 7.31
CA TRP A 271 -12.22 -1.23 7.29
C TRP A 271 -12.81 -0.37 8.42
N ASN A 272 -14.08 -0.56 8.74
CA ASN A 272 -14.74 0.20 9.80
C ASN A 272 -14.15 -0.10 11.19
N GLU A 273 -13.79 -1.35 11.45
CA GLU A 273 -13.15 -1.78 12.70
C GLU A 273 -11.75 -1.19 12.81
N ILE A 274 -10.98 -1.25 11.75
CA ILE A 274 -9.64 -0.63 11.68
C ILE A 274 -9.72 0.86 11.97
N LEU A 275 -10.68 1.55 11.36
CA LEU A 275 -10.83 2.99 11.59
C LEU A 275 -11.30 3.36 12.99
N LYS A 276 -12.12 2.53 13.63
CA LYS A 276 -12.53 2.76 15.03
C LYS A 276 -11.35 2.68 15.99
N GLU A 277 -10.40 1.79 15.74
CA GLU A 277 -9.24 1.64 16.61
C GLU A 277 -8.27 2.81 16.51
N ILE A 278 -8.09 3.36 15.33
CA ILE A 278 -7.18 4.49 15.10
C ILE A 278 -7.83 5.86 15.29
N SER A 279 -9.10 5.88 15.74
CA SER A 279 -9.90 7.11 15.88
C SER A 279 -9.56 7.88 17.13
#